data_3e5e6ef9b96c8e962e8952970a717da6
#
_entry.id   3e5e6ef9b96c8e962e8952970a717da6
#
_cell.length_a   1.000
_cell.length_b   1.000
_cell.length_c   1.000
_cell.angle_alpha   90.00
_cell.angle_beta   90.00
_cell.angle_gamma   90.00
#
_symmetry.space_group_name_H-M   'P 1'
#
loop_
_entity.id
_entity.type
_entity.pdbx_description
1 polymer ?
#
loop_
_entity_poly.entity_id
_entity_poly.type
_entity_poly.pdbx_seq_one_letter_code
_entity_poly.pdbx_strand_id
1 'polypeptide(L)'
;LAHGALFNTAGRAYRVTEEVARAAAEFEKCRSLLTGSEVRSKIAIHYSSTAVINSVNAPLLKNYDYRSTLIDRVHAAFRHYNVDVIETNHALDGYDVLFSPFLSTVDEKGLKERVIEWVKAGGTWVVGPMSDIMTEYSSKYTNAPYSFLEELAGVYTKYELPVANEEYRAKWAGGEGTFAISTCYSAYELKGAEALAVYENGEFAGMPVITQHRVGKGKVILLGTLPEADVLRSFSGSAPILPASDNLVLTARSGSGNAIIAVETENKSGVLVLDGAYKEMLSGRTLEGSVSVAPYEVLVLVKE
;
A
#
# COMPACT_ATOMS: atom_id res chain seq x y z
N LEU A 1 -16.61 -4.01 31.08
CA LEU A 1 -17.13 -4.20 29.71
C LEU A 1 -17.97 -2.99 29.35
N ALA A 2 -17.48 -2.20 28.46
CA ALA A 2 -18.23 -1.05 27.98
C ALA A 2 -19.49 -1.54 27.25
N HIS A 3 -20.64 -1.08 27.70
CA HIS A 3 -21.90 -1.11 26.96
C HIS A 3 -22.53 -2.48 26.65
N GLY A 4 -22.32 -3.51 27.49
CA GLY A 4 -23.08 -4.76 27.40
C GLY A 4 -23.05 -5.43 26.02
N ALA A 5 -21.89 -5.48 25.40
CA ALA A 5 -21.75 -5.98 24.02
C ALA A 5 -22.22 -7.44 23.83
N LEU A 6 -22.13 -8.28 24.84
CA LEU A 6 -22.53 -9.69 24.78
C LEU A 6 -23.75 -10.02 25.63
N PHE A 7 -23.95 -9.32 26.75
CA PHE A 7 -25.03 -9.53 27.70
C PHE A 7 -25.68 -8.19 28.08
N ASN A 8 -26.99 -8.20 28.29
CA ASN A 8 -27.67 -7.07 28.86
C ASN A 8 -27.39 -6.93 30.36
N THR A 9 -27.89 -5.88 31.00
CA THR A 9 -27.69 -5.62 32.42
C THR A 9 -28.31 -6.70 33.35
N ALA A 10 -29.24 -7.47 32.85
CA ALA A 10 -29.85 -8.61 33.57
C ALA A 10 -29.09 -9.93 33.31
N GLY A 11 -27.91 -9.89 32.66
CA GLY A 11 -27.12 -11.08 32.35
C GLY A 11 -27.68 -11.96 31.22
N ARG A 12 -28.62 -11.45 30.43
CA ARG A 12 -29.18 -12.21 29.30
C ARG A 12 -28.33 -11.96 28.05
N ALA A 13 -27.98 -13.06 27.36
CA ALA A 13 -27.18 -12.99 26.13
C ALA A 13 -27.92 -12.25 25.01
N TYR A 14 -27.20 -11.43 24.27
CA TYR A 14 -27.62 -10.90 22.99
C TYR A 14 -27.37 -11.91 21.87
N ARG A 15 -28.04 -11.75 20.72
CA ARG A 15 -27.84 -12.58 19.53
C ARG A 15 -26.36 -12.67 19.13
N VAL A 16 -25.61 -11.57 19.23
CA VAL A 16 -24.19 -11.52 18.92
C VAL A 16 -23.34 -12.48 19.76
N THR A 17 -23.84 -12.93 20.93
CA THR A 17 -23.14 -13.90 21.79
C THR A 17 -22.95 -15.24 21.08
N GLU A 18 -23.95 -15.71 20.32
CA GLU A 18 -23.88 -16.96 19.54
C GLU A 18 -22.85 -16.82 18.40
N GLU A 19 -22.81 -15.66 17.75
CA GLU A 19 -21.85 -15.37 16.69
C GLU A 19 -20.41 -15.36 17.23
N VAL A 20 -20.19 -14.74 18.38
CA VAL A 20 -18.88 -14.73 19.07
C VAL A 20 -18.48 -16.15 19.50
N ALA A 21 -19.41 -16.95 20.02
CA ALA A 21 -19.14 -18.34 20.41
C ALA A 21 -18.73 -19.19 19.19
N ARG A 22 -19.39 -19.00 18.05
CA ARG A 22 -19.04 -19.69 16.80
C ARG A 22 -17.66 -19.27 16.32
N ALA A 23 -17.37 -17.98 16.27
CA ALA A 23 -16.04 -17.48 15.89
C ALA A 23 -14.93 -18.01 16.81
N ALA A 24 -15.19 -18.06 18.14
CA ALA A 24 -14.25 -18.63 19.10
C ALA A 24 -13.97 -20.12 18.82
N ALA A 25 -14.99 -20.90 18.45
CA ALA A 25 -14.82 -22.31 18.08
C ALA A 25 -14.03 -22.49 16.77
N GLU A 26 -14.18 -21.59 15.81
CA GLU A 26 -13.39 -21.57 14.58
C GLU A 26 -11.92 -21.23 14.86
N PHE A 27 -11.65 -20.21 15.69
CA PHE A 27 -10.30 -19.90 16.14
C PHE A 27 -9.64 -21.06 16.89
N GLU A 28 -10.41 -21.84 17.67
CA GLU A 28 -9.88 -23.01 18.35
C GLU A 28 -9.37 -24.08 17.38
N LYS A 29 -10.06 -24.31 16.25
CA LYS A 29 -9.59 -25.22 15.19
C LYS A 29 -8.23 -24.79 14.60
N CYS A 30 -7.96 -23.49 14.56
CA CYS A 30 -6.76 -22.92 13.99
C CYS A 30 -5.70 -22.55 15.06
N ARG A 31 -5.96 -22.81 16.34
CA ARG A 31 -5.10 -22.38 17.46
C ARG A 31 -3.63 -22.73 17.26
N SER A 32 -3.32 -23.99 16.98
CA SER A 32 -1.93 -24.47 16.80
C SER A 32 -1.21 -23.82 15.63
N LEU A 33 -1.94 -23.40 14.61
CA LEU A 33 -1.45 -22.72 13.44
C LEU A 33 -1.21 -21.22 13.71
N LEU A 34 -2.18 -20.57 14.40
CA LEU A 34 -2.14 -19.13 14.65
C LEU A 34 -1.16 -18.78 15.78
N THR A 35 -1.08 -19.62 16.83
CA THR A 35 -0.18 -19.40 17.95
C THR A 35 1.28 -19.61 17.52
N GLY A 36 2.10 -18.57 17.67
CA GLY A 36 3.52 -18.61 17.29
C GLY A 36 3.78 -18.47 15.79
N SER A 37 2.76 -18.17 14.99
CA SER A 37 2.93 -17.71 13.62
C SER A 37 2.78 -16.20 13.52
N GLU A 38 3.43 -15.60 12.53
CA GLU A 38 3.43 -14.16 12.27
C GLU A 38 3.20 -13.86 10.79
N VAL A 39 2.74 -12.65 10.50
CA VAL A 39 2.73 -12.09 9.15
C VAL A 39 4.08 -11.41 8.94
N ARG A 40 4.80 -11.81 7.91
CA ARG A 40 6.07 -11.18 7.52
C ARG A 40 5.87 -10.42 6.24
N SER A 41 6.10 -9.12 6.29
CA SER A 41 5.96 -8.22 5.16
C SER A 41 7.32 -7.78 4.65
N LYS A 42 7.47 -7.74 3.34
CA LYS A 42 8.61 -7.14 2.64
C LYS A 42 8.27 -5.75 2.09
N ILE A 43 7.01 -5.39 2.16
CA ILE A 43 6.45 -4.14 1.67
C ILE A 43 5.90 -3.38 2.85
N ALA A 44 6.25 -2.10 2.96
CA ALA A 44 5.67 -1.18 3.91
C ALA A 44 5.02 0.02 3.21
N ILE A 45 4.00 0.58 3.84
CA ILE A 45 3.34 1.81 3.42
C ILE A 45 3.44 2.79 4.59
N HIS A 46 4.03 3.95 4.39
CA HIS A 46 4.04 5.01 5.39
C HIS A 46 2.64 5.60 5.59
N TYR A 47 2.26 5.67 6.85
CA TYR A 47 1.20 6.53 7.34
C TYR A 47 1.85 7.69 8.10
N SER A 48 1.47 8.92 7.80
CA SER A 48 1.98 10.11 8.47
C SER A 48 0.85 10.89 9.12
N SER A 49 0.89 10.98 10.45
CA SER A 49 -0.04 11.83 11.21
C SER A 49 0.11 13.31 10.83
N THR A 50 1.33 13.75 10.52
CA THR A 50 1.60 15.11 10.03
C THR A 50 0.98 15.35 8.64
N ALA A 51 1.04 14.36 7.73
CA ALA A 51 0.38 14.47 6.43
C ALA A 51 -1.16 14.56 6.55
N VAL A 52 -1.76 13.86 7.52
CA VAL A 52 -3.19 14.03 7.85
C VAL A 52 -3.49 15.47 8.25
N ILE A 53 -2.72 16.02 9.20
CA ILE A 53 -2.88 17.39 9.68
C ILE A 53 -2.68 18.39 8.54
N ASN A 54 -1.64 18.22 7.74
CA ASN A 54 -1.34 19.09 6.60
C ASN A 54 -2.46 19.06 5.55
N SER A 55 -3.04 17.89 5.28
CA SER A 55 -4.13 17.77 4.30
C SER A 55 -5.41 18.50 4.72
N VAL A 56 -5.63 18.66 6.02
CA VAL A 56 -6.78 19.39 6.59
C VAL A 56 -6.48 20.89 6.70
N ASN A 57 -5.31 21.26 7.24
CA ASN A 57 -4.97 22.65 7.53
C ASN A 57 -4.57 23.45 6.29
N ALA A 58 -3.94 22.81 5.33
CA ALA A 58 -3.47 23.41 4.09
C ALA A 58 -3.81 22.52 2.88
N PRO A 59 -5.12 22.36 2.54
CA PRO A 59 -5.56 21.47 1.49
C PRO A 59 -5.05 21.95 0.13
N LEU A 60 -4.16 21.18 -0.46
CA LEU A 60 -3.63 21.41 -1.81
C LEU A 60 -4.48 20.75 -2.90
N LEU A 61 -5.23 19.71 -2.54
CA LEU A 61 -6.05 18.94 -3.45
C LEU A 61 -7.53 19.12 -3.10
N LYS A 62 -8.35 19.37 -4.12
CA LYS A 62 -9.79 19.47 -3.95
C LYS A 62 -10.41 18.08 -3.78
N ASN A 63 -11.32 17.93 -2.83
CA ASN A 63 -12.01 16.67 -2.51
C ASN A 63 -11.04 15.51 -2.22
N TYR A 64 -9.92 15.81 -1.58
CA TYR A 64 -8.89 14.86 -1.20
C TYR A 64 -8.93 14.59 0.29
N ASP A 65 -8.93 13.33 0.66
CA ASP A 65 -8.72 12.85 2.02
C ASP A 65 -7.52 11.90 2.04
N TYR A 66 -6.51 12.24 2.83
CA TYR A 66 -5.27 11.48 2.89
C TYR A 66 -5.50 10.04 3.34
N ARG A 67 -6.30 9.85 4.41
CA ARG A 67 -6.53 8.53 5.00
C ARG A 67 -7.28 7.62 4.03
N SER A 68 -8.39 8.08 3.47
CA SER A 68 -9.16 7.31 2.49
C SER A 68 -8.32 6.98 1.26
N THR A 69 -7.53 7.93 0.75
CA THR A 69 -6.65 7.69 -0.39
C THR A 69 -5.61 6.60 -0.08
N LEU A 70 -4.99 6.64 1.11
CA LEU A 70 -4.03 5.63 1.52
C LEU A 70 -4.66 4.26 1.67
N ILE A 71 -5.84 4.15 2.29
CA ILE A 71 -6.53 2.89 2.55
C ILE A 71 -7.16 2.35 1.26
N ASP A 72 -7.97 3.16 0.58
CA ASP A 72 -8.85 2.70 -0.49
C ASP A 72 -8.14 2.55 -1.83
N ARG A 73 -7.00 3.22 -2.02
CA ARG A 73 -6.24 3.18 -3.27
C ARG A 73 -4.87 2.54 -3.12
N VAL A 74 -4.06 2.97 -2.15
CA VAL A 74 -2.68 2.48 -2.04
C VAL A 74 -2.63 1.12 -1.33
N HIS A 75 -3.18 1.02 -0.12
CA HIS A 75 -3.21 -0.26 0.60
C HIS A 75 -4.09 -1.30 -0.13
N ALA A 76 -5.24 -0.89 -0.64
CA ALA A 76 -6.13 -1.77 -1.40
C ALA A 76 -5.48 -2.35 -2.67
N ALA A 77 -4.49 -1.67 -3.27
CA ALA A 77 -3.72 -2.23 -4.38
C ALA A 77 -2.97 -3.52 -4.00
N PHE A 78 -2.69 -3.73 -2.73
CA PHE A 78 -1.91 -4.84 -2.20
C PHE A 78 -2.73 -5.88 -1.43
N ARG A 79 -4.03 -6.01 -1.70
CA ARG A 79 -4.94 -6.96 -1.02
C ARG A 79 -4.45 -8.42 -1.06
N HIS A 80 -3.63 -8.79 -2.03
CA HIS A 80 -3.08 -10.13 -2.21
C HIS A 80 -1.62 -10.25 -1.77
N TYR A 81 -1.11 -9.31 -0.98
CA TYR A 81 0.26 -9.25 -0.49
C TYR A 81 0.28 -9.10 1.03
N ASN A 82 1.35 -9.57 1.67
CA ASN A 82 1.65 -9.10 3.02
C ASN A 82 2.23 -7.70 2.94
N VAL A 83 1.55 -6.74 3.55
CA VAL A 83 1.94 -5.33 3.58
C VAL A 83 1.71 -4.78 4.97
N ASP A 84 2.70 -4.07 5.51
CA ASP A 84 2.56 -3.35 6.76
C ASP A 84 2.27 -1.87 6.50
N VAL A 85 1.38 -1.29 7.29
CA VAL A 85 1.20 0.16 7.38
C VAL A 85 1.94 0.65 8.61
N ILE A 86 2.94 1.50 8.42
CA ILE A 86 3.86 1.92 9.47
C ILE A 86 3.91 3.44 9.60
N GLU A 87 4.07 3.94 10.80
CA GLU A 87 4.35 5.35 11.07
C GLU A 87 5.73 5.75 10.55
N THR A 88 5.91 7.03 10.24
CA THR A 88 7.17 7.57 9.71
C THR A 88 8.39 7.40 10.62
N ASN A 89 8.20 7.15 11.91
CA ASN A 89 9.26 6.89 12.89
C ASN A 89 9.58 5.40 13.07
N HIS A 90 8.90 4.50 12.38
CA HIS A 90 9.16 3.06 12.44
C HIS A 90 10.51 2.70 11.81
N ALA A 91 11.15 1.65 12.32
CA ALA A 91 12.36 1.09 11.73
C ALA A 91 12.05 0.48 10.36
N LEU A 92 13.00 0.58 9.42
CA LEU A 92 12.83 0.07 8.05
C LEU A 92 13.52 -1.28 7.83
N ASP A 93 14.12 -1.84 8.87
CA ASP A 93 14.80 -3.14 8.80
C ASP A 93 13.82 -4.25 8.40
N GLY A 94 14.25 -5.07 7.44
CA GLY A 94 13.46 -6.20 6.97
C GLY A 94 12.52 -5.90 5.79
N TYR A 95 12.24 -4.64 5.49
CA TYR A 95 11.49 -4.25 4.29
C TYR A 95 12.42 -4.10 3.07
N ASP A 96 11.92 -4.49 1.92
CA ASP A 96 12.60 -4.35 0.64
C ASP A 96 12.04 -3.14 -0.15
N VAL A 97 10.75 -2.82 0.06
CA VAL A 97 10.04 -1.73 -0.61
C VAL A 97 9.23 -0.90 0.38
N LEU A 98 9.36 0.40 0.27
CA LEU A 98 8.62 1.38 1.09
C LEU A 98 7.82 2.31 0.17
N PHE A 99 6.51 2.33 0.33
CA PHE A 99 5.62 3.30 -0.32
C PHE A 99 5.34 4.47 0.61
N SER A 100 5.53 5.69 0.13
CA SER A 100 5.26 6.93 0.88
C SER A 100 4.39 7.87 0.05
N PRO A 101 3.09 7.53 -0.13
CA PRO A 101 2.20 8.36 -0.93
C PRO A 101 1.85 9.64 -0.17
N PHE A 102 1.84 10.77 -0.85
CA PHE A 102 1.42 12.07 -0.31
C PHE A 102 2.08 12.41 1.04
N LEU A 103 3.34 12.02 1.20
CA LEU A 103 4.11 12.31 2.41
C LEU A 103 4.54 13.79 2.38
N SER A 104 3.67 14.67 2.84
CA SER A 104 3.80 16.12 2.69
C SER A 104 5.09 16.69 3.27
N THR A 105 5.63 16.07 4.32
CA THR A 105 6.95 16.38 4.86
C THR A 105 7.73 15.09 5.15
N VAL A 106 9.03 15.12 4.90
CA VAL A 106 9.96 14.03 5.26
C VAL A 106 10.98 14.48 6.29
N ASP A 107 10.95 15.75 6.69
CA ASP A 107 11.88 16.34 7.65
C ASP A 107 11.34 16.27 9.08
N GLU A 108 10.75 15.13 9.44
CA GLU A 108 10.23 14.87 10.78
C GLU A 108 10.86 13.60 11.39
N LYS A 109 11.02 13.58 12.73
CA LYS A 109 11.40 12.39 13.51
C LYS A 109 12.65 11.64 12.99
N GLY A 110 13.60 12.34 12.34
CA GLY A 110 14.80 11.73 11.73
C GLY A 110 14.49 10.80 10.56
N LEU A 111 13.34 10.98 9.91
CA LEU A 111 12.90 10.17 8.77
C LEU A 111 13.86 10.28 7.59
N LYS A 112 14.34 11.49 7.31
CA LYS A 112 15.28 11.76 6.23
C LYS A 112 16.52 10.87 6.29
N GLU A 113 17.19 10.87 7.42
CA GLU A 113 18.43 10.10 7.63
C GLU A 113 18.15 8.59 7.49
N ARG A 114 17.09 8.08 8.14
CA ARG A 114 16.72 6.66 8.08
C ARG A 114 16.41 6.21 6.66
N VAL A 115 15.62 6.97 5.91
CA VAL A 115 15.26 6.61 4.54
C VAL A 115 16.48 6.65 3.62
N ILE A 116 17.34 7.68 3.74
CA ILE A 116 18.56 7.76 2.94
C ILE A 116 19.49 6.57 3.21
N GLU A 117 19.71 6.23 4.48
CA GLU A 117 20.56 5.10 4.86
C GLU A 117 19.98 3.76 4.38
N TRP A 118 18.68 3.56 4.56
CA TRP A 118 17.98 2.36 4.12
C TRP A 118 18.01 2.20 2.59
N VAL A 119 17.76 3.27 1.83
CA VAL A 119 17.88 3.24 0.36
C VAL A 119 19.31 2.93 -0.05
N LYS A 120 20.33 3.59 0.54
CA LYS A 120 21.74 3.31 0.23
C LYS A 120 22.13 1.85 0.50
N ALA A 121 21.51 1.22 1.49
CA ALA A 121 21.72 -0.18 1.83
C ALA A 121 21.09 -1.18 0.83
N GLY A 122 20.10 -0.75 0.04
CA GLY A 122 19.47 -1.57 -1.01
C GLY A 122 17.95 -1.44 -1.11
N GLY A 123 17.32 -0.66 -0.24
CA GLY A 123 15.87 -0.45 -0.24
C GLY A 123 15.35 0.27 -1.49
N THR A 124 14.12 -0.01 -1.87
CA THR A 124 13.39 0.72 -2.91
C THR A 124 12.37 1.65 -2.28
N TRP A 125 12.58 2.94 -2.40
CA TRP A 125 11.64 3.95 -1.91
C TRP A 125 10.75 4.46 -3.04
N VAL A 126 9.44 4.17 -2.97
CA VAL A 126 8.41 4.68 -3.89
C VAL A 126 7.71 5.84 -3.20
N VAL A 127 7.97 7.06 -3.63
CA VAL A 127 7.54 8.29 -2.97
C VAL A 127 6.78 9.20 -3.92
N GLY A 128 5.86 9.98 -3.40
CA GLY A 128 5.01 10.88 -4.20
C GLY A 128 3.62 10.28 -4.47
N PRO A 129 2.77 11.03 -5.15
CA PRO A 129 2.98 12.44 -5.53
C PRO A 129 2.86 13.39 -4.34
N MET A 130 3.08 14.70 -4.56
CA MET A 130 2.87 15.78 -3.58
C MET A 130 3.61 15.51 -2.25
N SER A 131 4.82 14.94 -2.32
CA SER A 131 5.63 14.61 -1.16
C SER A 131 6.76 15.61 -0.96
N ASP A 132 7.16 15.83 0.31
CA ASP A 132 8.21 16.75 0.72
C ASP A 132 8.01 18.20 0.23
N ILE A 133 6.78 18.67 0.23
CA ILE A 133 6.39 20.01 -0.24
C ILE A 133 6.07 20.98 0.89
N MET A 134 5.98 20.49 2.12
CA MET A 134 5.65 21.25 3.32
C MET A 134 6.62 20.96 4.45
N THR A 135 6.74 21.93 5.34
CA THR A 135 7.35 21.74 6.66
C THR A 135 6.41 20.98 7.59
N GLU A 136 6.92 20.53 8.74
CA GLU A 136 6.09 19.94 9.81
C GLU A 136 5.01 20.89 10.38
N TYR A 137 5.17 22.20 10.13
CA TYR A 137 4.22 23.25 10.56
C TYR A 137 3.16 23.59 9.51
N SER A 138 2.92 22.75 8.53
CA SER A 138 1.97 22.98 7.42
C SER A 138 2.31 24.18 6.53
N SER A 139 3.54 24.65 6.57
CA SER A 139 4.00 25.74 5.70
C SER A 139 4.64 25.16 4.45
N LYS A 140 4.19 25.59 3.27
CA LYS A 140 4.81 25.18 2.01
C LYS A 140 6.23 25.72 1.93
N TYR A 141 7.17 24.92 1.42
CA TYR A 141 8.51 25.41 1.09
C TYR A 141 8.43 26.49 0.01
N THR A 142 9.19 27.55 0.19
CA THR A 142 9.23 28.69 -0.76
C THR A 142 10.49 28.69 -1.61
N ASN A 143 11.46 27.82 -1.28
CA ASN A 143 12.73 27.69 -1.97
C ASN A 143 12.79 26.32 -2.66
N ALA A 144 13.27 26.29 -3.87
CA ALA A 144 13.65 25.07 -4.57
C ALA A 144 15.15 24.79 -4.31
N PRO A 145 15.58 23.52 -4.21
CA PRO A 145 14.74 22.32 -4.25
C PRO A 145 13.88 22.17 -2.97
N TYR A 146 12.78 21.45 -3.10
CA TYR A 146 11.94 21.08 -1.96
C TYR A 146 12.73 20.17 -1.04
N SER A 147 13.12 20.65 0.16
CA SER A 147 13.95 19.91 1.09
C SER A 147 15.08 19.13 0.38
N PHE A 148 15.19 17.82 0.56
CA PHE A 148 16.23 16.97 -0.04
C PHE A 148 15.70 16.00 -1.12
N LEU A 149 14.38 15.88 -1.30
CA LEU A 149 13.79 14.85 -2.15
C LEU A 149 14.18 15.00 -3.62
N GLU A 150 14.22 16.23 -4.15
CA GLU A 150 14.63 16.47 -5.54
C GLU A 150 16.07 16.00 -5.81
N GLU A 151 17.00 16.31 -4.90
CA GLU A 151 18.39 15.87 -5.00
C GLU A 151 18.48 14.33 -4.92
N LEU A 152 17.80 13.73 -3.95
CA LEU A 152 17.82 12.29 -3.77
C LEU A 152 17.14 11.53 -4.92
N ALA A 153 16.06 12.08 -5.46
CA ALA A 153 15.34 11.52 -6.62
C ALA A 153 15.99 11.83 -7.96
N GLY A 154 17.01 12.70 -7.99
CA GLY A 154 17.75 13.07 -9.20
C GLY A 154 16.90 13.82 -10.24
N VAL A 155 16.05 14.71 -9.79
CA VAL A 155 15.13 15.47 -10.63
C VAL A 155 15.09 16.95 -10.23
N TYR A 156 14.47 17.76 -11.09
CA TYR A 156 13.96 19.08 -10.77
C TYR A 156 12.47 19.12 -11.10
N THR A 157 11.62 19.49 -10.13
CA THR A 157 10.17 19.59 -10.31
C THR A 157 9.85 20.86 -11.12
N LYS A 158 9.38 20.67 -12.34
CA LYS A 158 9.01 21.80 -13.24
C LYS A 158 7.60 22.27 -12.98
N TYR A 159 6.69 21.31 -12.79
CA TYR A 159 5.28 21.58 -12.55
C TYR A 159 4.77 20.66 -11.44
N GLU A 160 3.94 21.20 -10.58
CA GLU A 160 3.24 20.48 -9.54
C GLU A 160 1.85 21.08 -9.41
N LEU A 161 0.86 20.36 -9.90
CA LEU A 161 -0.50 20.84 -10.02
C LEU A 161 -1.45 19.93 -9.23
N PRO A 162 -2.29 20.53 -8.38
CA PRO A 162 -3.09 19.79 -7.42
C PRO A 162 -4.33 19.12 -8.02
N VAL A 163 -4.65 19.38 -9.29
CA VAL A 163 -5.84 18.85 -9.94
C VAL A 163 -5.43 18.12 -11.20
N ALA A 164 -5.65 16.81 -11.23
CA ALA A 164 -5.46 16.04 -12.43
C ALA A 164 -6.56 16.36 -13.45
N ASN A 165 -6.16 16.55 -14.70
CA ASN A 165 -7.07 16.47 -15.82
C ASN A 165 -7.24 14.99 -16.17
N GLU A 166 -8.49 14.46 -16.13
CA GLU A 166 -8.80 13.07 -16.42
C GLU A 166 -8.45 12.65 -17.85
N GLU A 167 -8.31 13.61 -18.76
CA GLU A 167 -7.89 13.37 -20.13
C GLU A 167 -6.38 13.11 -20.27
N TYR A 168 -5.58 13.38 -19.23
CA TYR A 168 -4.15 13.15 -19.29
C TYR A 168 -3.83 11.68 -19.05
N ARG A 169 -2.90 11.20 -19.87
CA ARG A 169 -2.38 9.84 -19.83
C ARG A 169 -0.86 9.86 -19.77
N ALA A 170 -0.31 8.82 -19.20
CA ALA A 170 1.10 8.53 -19.24
C ALA A 170 1.35 7.23 -20.02
N LYS A 171 2.53 7.12 -20.61
CA LYS A 171 3.03 5.90 -21.24
C LYS A 171 4.38 5.51 -20.65
N TRP A 172 4.68 4.23 -20.65
CA TRP A 172 5.98 3.72 -20.22
C TRP A 172 7.08 4.17 -21.19
N ALA A 173 8.22 4.61 -20.66
CA ALA A 173 9.33 5.13 -21.46
C ALA A 173 10.04 4.05 -22.29
N GLY A 174 10.04 2.81 -21.85
CA GLY A 174 10.71 1.68 -22.51
C GLY A 174 9.80 0.48 -22.80
N GLY A 175 8.48 0.65 -22.81
CA GLY A 175 7.53 -0.44 -22.96
C GLY A 175 6.24 -0.04 -23.66
N GLU A 176 5.34 -1.01 -23.77
CA GLU A 176 3.98 -0.78 -24.25
C GLU A 176 3.05 -0.53 -23.07
N GLY A 177 1.95 0.15 -23.35
CA GLY A 177 0.89 0.44 -22.38
C GLY A 177 0.89 1.87 -21.90
N THR A 178 -0.32 2.29 -21.55
CA THR A 178 -0.62 3.62 -21.01
C THR A 178 -1.49 3.49 -19.78
N PHE A 179 -1.43 4.48 -18.90
CA PHE A 179 -2.28 4.57 -17.72
C PHE A 179 -2.80 5.99 -17.52
N ALA A 180 -3.90 6.11 -16.80
CA ALA A 180 -4.50 7.41 -16.51
C ALA A 180 -3.70 8.20 -15.48
N ILE A 181 -3.64 9.51 -15.67
CA ILE A 181 -3.18 10.45 -14.65
C ILE A 181 -4.36 10.78 -13.74
N SER A 182 -4.17 10.67 -12.45
CA SER A 182 -5.26 10.90 -11.49
C SER A 182 -4.79 11.69 -10.26
N THR A 183 -5.74 12.35 -9.59
CA THR A 183 -5.56 13.06 -8.32
C THR A 183 -4.75 14.34 -8.43
N CYS A 184 -3.57 14.28 -8.98
CA CYS A 184 -2.66 15.40 -9.23
C CYS A 184 -1.65 15.01 -10.29
N TYR A 185 -0.87 15.97 -10.77
CA TYR A 185 0.21 15.71 -11.70
C TYR A 185 1.42 16.61 -11.43
N SER A 186 2.58 15.99 -11.44
CA SER A 186 3.87 16.66 -11.42
C SER A 186 4.67 16.27 -12.65
N ALA A 187 5.41 17.20 -13.23
CA ALA A 187 6.28 16.95 -14.35
C ALA A 187 7.72 17.34 -13.99
N TYR A 188 8.66 16.49 -14.38
CA TYR A 188 10.03 16.57 -13.93
C TYR A 188 11.00 16.85 -15.07
N GLU A 189 12.10 17.54 -14.73
CA GLU A 189 13.32 17.60 -15.52
C GLU A 189 14.34 16.66 -14.87
N LEU A 190 14.96 15.78 -15.65
CA LEU A 190 15.92 14.81 -15.14
C LEU A 190 17.25 15.47 -14.75
N LYS A 191 17.77 15.14 -13.58
CA LYS A 191 19.07 15.55 -13.03
C LYS A 191 19.90 14.35 -12.57
N GLY A 192 19.94 13.31 -13.39
CA GLY A 192 20.59 12.03 -13.11
C GLY A 192 19.62 10.86 -12.97
N ALA A 193 18.34 11.11 -12.80
CA ALA A 193 17.31 10.06 -12.84
C ALA A 193 17.04 9.57 -14.27
N GLU A 194 16.35 8.44 -14.36
CA GLU A 194 15.79 7.88 -15.58
C GLU A 194 14.27 8.06 -15.58
N ALA A 195 13.66 8.36 -16.73
CA ALA A 195 12.22 8.35 -16.87
C ALA A 195 11.71 6.89 -16.99
N LEU A 196 10.82 6.47 -16.09
CA LEU A 196 10.08 5.23 -16.23
C LEU A 196 8.79 5.42 -17.03
N ALA A 197 8.14 6.57 -16.86
CA ALA A 197 6.97 6.95 -17.64
C ALA A 197 6.99 8.44 -17.96
N VAL A 198 6.40 8.78 -19.10
CA VAL A 198 6.27 10.16 -19.58
C VAL A 198 4.80 10.46 -19.90
N TYR A 199 4.41 11.74 -19.84
CA TYR A 199 3.10 12.16 -20.33
C TYR A 199 2.94 11.80 -21.81
N GLU A 200 1.83 11.18 -22.18
CA GLU A 200 1.51 10.82 -23.56
C GLU A 200 0.90 11.99 -24.32
N ASN A 201 0.08 12.78 -23.63
CA ASN A 201 -0.71 13.87 -24.21
C ASN A 201 -0.69 15.12 -23.30
N GLY A 202 -1.41 16.15 -23.74
CA GLY A 202 -1.54 17.41 -23.03
C GLY A 202 -0.32 18.31 -23.14
N GLU A 203 -0.27 19.37 -22.32
CA GLU A 203 0.78 20.38 -22.33
C GLU A 203 2.13 19.87 -21.82
N PHE A 204 2.13 18.74 -21.10
CA PHE A 204 3.34 18.09 -20.56
C PHE A 204 3.83 16.91 -21.43
N ALA A 205 3.24 16.69 -22.63
CA ALA A 205 3.60 15.57 -23.48
C ALA A 205 5.11 15.41 -23.63
N GLY A 206 5.62 14.19 -23.33
CA GLY A 206 7.04 13.86 -23.35
C GLY A 206 7.81 14.18 -22.08
N MET A 207 7.24 14.94 -21.13
CA MET A 207 7.89 15.16 -19.83
C MET A 207 7.77 13.95 -18.91
N PRO A 208 8.79 13.63 -18.11
CA PRO A 208 8.74 12.56 -17.12
C PRO A 208 7.66 12.81 -16.05
N VAL A 209 6.90 11.74 -15.75
CA VAL A 209 5.89 11.71 -14.69
C VAL A 209 6.21 10.68 -13.62
N ILE A 210 6.88 9.58 -13.98
CA ILE A 210 7.45 8.62 -13.02
C ILE A 210 8.92 8.48 -13.36
N THR A 211 9.77 8.65 -12.35
CA THR A 211 11.24 8.59 -12.52
C THR A 211 11.86 7.59 -11.56
N GLN A 212 13.05 7.10 -11.88
CA GLN A 212 13.87 6.27 -11.03
C GLN A 212 15.28 6.83 -10.92
N HIS A 213 15.81 6.88 -9.71
CA HIS A 213 17.19 7.27 -9.46
C HIS A 213 17.89 6.23 -8.58
N ARG A 214 19.09 5.80 -8.96
CA ARG A 214 19.90 4.88 -8.16
C ARG A 214 20.63 5.66 -7.07
N VAL A 215 20.52 5.16 -5.84
CA VAL A 215 21.15 5.75 -4.65
C VAL A 215 21.84 4.65 -3.86
N GLY A 216 23.17 4.59 -3.95
CA GLY A 216 23.93 3.48 -3.36
C GLY A 216 23.57 2.15 -4.01
N LYS A 217 23.11 1.17 -3.20
CA LYS A 217 22.66 -0.14 -3.69
C LYS A 217 21.16 -0.18 -4.02
N GLY A 218 20.39 0.80 -3.57
CA GLY A 218 18.96 0.89 -3.76
C GLY A 218 18.56 1.94 -4.77
N LYS A 219 17.30 2.34 -4.70
CA LYS A 219 16.73 3.31 -5.64
C LYS A 219 15.55 4.09 -5.05
N VAL A 220 15.33 5.27 -5.58
CA VAL A 220 14.15 6.09 -5.37
C VAL A 220 13.29 6.07 -6.64
N ILE A 221 12.01 5.77 -6.51
CA ILE A 221 11.00 5.91 -7.56
C ILE A 221 10.12 7.08 -7.15
N LEU A 222 10.14 8.15 -7.93
CA LEU A 222 9.32 9.32 -7.68
C LEU A 222 8.09 9.30 -8.57
N LEU A 223 6.92 9.36 -7.95
CA LEU A 223 5.62 9.39 -8.61
C LEU A 223 5.14 10.84 -8.76
N GLY A 224 4.82 11.27 -9.97
CA GLY A 224 4.21 12.57 -10.25
C GLY A 224 2.68 12.54 -10.29
N THR A 225 2.09 11.37 -10.12
CA THR A 225 0.65 11.11 -10.01
C THR A 225 0.41 9.91 -9.11
N LEU A 226 -0.81 9.71 -8.62
CA LEU A 226 -1.17 8.46 -7.99
C LEU A 226 -1.70 7.50 -9.08
N PRO A 227 -0.89 6.53 -9.52
CA PRO A 227 -1.29 5.62 -10.59
C PRO A 227 -2.28 4.56 -10.10
N GLU A 228 -2.80 3.79 -11.04
CA GLU A 228 -3.67 2.64 -10.79
C GLU A 228 -2.94 1.51 -10.06
N ALA A 229 -3.71 0.57 -9.50
CA ALA A 229 -3.22 -0.48 -8.62
C ALA A 229 -2.12 -1.37 -9.25
N ASP A 230 -2.26 -1.74 -10.51
CA ASP A 230 -1.27 -2.57 -11.22
C ASP A 230 0.06 -1.84 -11.42
N VAL A 231 0.02 -0.54 -11.68
CA VAL A 231 1.24 0.28 -11.76
C VAL A 231 1.92 0.34 -10.38
N LEU A 232 1.16 0.52 -9.29
CA LEU A 232 1.72 0.47 -7.93
C LEU A 232 2.34 -0.90 -7.64
N ARG A 233 1.62 -1.99 -7.95
CA ARG A 233 2.12 -3.35 -7.75
C ARG A 233 3.41 -3.65 -8.53
N SER A 234 3.59 -3.05 -9.72
CA SER A 234 4.81 -3.26 -10.51
C SER A 234 6.09 -2.80 -9.79
N PHE A 235 5.98 -1.88 -8.83
CA PHE A 235 7.11 -1.41 -8.03
C PHE A 235 7.36 -2.25 -6.76
N SER A 236 6.50 -3.21 -6.43
CA SER A 236 6.63 -4.02 -5.20
C SER A 236 7.82 -4.97 -5.20
N GLY A 237 8.33 -5.33 -6.38
CA GLY A 237 9.39 -6.34 -6.50
C GLY A 237 8.98 -7.75 -6.06
N SER A 238 7.71 -7.98 -5.74
CA SER A 238 7.16 -9.23 -5.20
C SER A 238 5.97 -9.69 -6.02
N ALA A 239 5.75 -11.00 -6.05
CA ALA A 239 4.52 -11.59 -6.57
C ALA A 239 3.41 -11.58 -5.50
N PRO A 240 2.13 -11.60 -5.89
CA PRO A 240 1.04 -11.81 -4.96
C PRO A 240 1.14 -13.19 -4.28
N ILE A 241 0.56 -13.34 -3.10
CA ILE A 241 0.51 -14.58 -2.33
C ILE A 241 -0.09 -15.71 -3.17
N LEU A 242 -1.24 -15.44 -3.78
CA LEU A 242 -1.90 -16.28 -4.79
C LEU A 242 -2.72 -15.38 -5.72
N PRO A 243 -2.99 -15.81 -6.97
CA PRO A 243 -3.93 -15.14 -7.84
C PRO A 243 -5.35 -15.22 -7.26
N ALA A 244 -6.03 -14.09 -7.15
CA ALA A 244 -7.38 -14.01 -6.59
C ALA A 244 -8.18 -12.85 -7.18
N SER A 245 -9.50 -12.92 -7.04
CA SER A 245 -10.41 -11.81 -7.34
C SER A 245 -10.17 -10.63 -6.40
N ASP A 246 -10.37 -9.39 -6.87
CA ASP A 246 -10.09 -8.17 -6.12
C ASP A 246 -10.91 -8.01 -4.82
N ASN A 247 -12.03 -8.70 -4.68
CA ASN A 247 -12.84 -8.73 -3.46
C ASN A 247 -12.29 -9.64 -2.36
N LEU A 248 -11.19 -10.35 -2.62
CA LEU A 248 -10.50 -11.16 -1.62
C LEU A 248 -9.32 -10.41 -1.03
N VAL A 249 -9.14 -10.55 0.27
CA VAL A 249 -7.92 -10.13 0.99
C VAL A 249 -7.16 -11.38 1.39
N LEU A 250 -5.89 -11.45 1.02
CA LEU A 250 -5.00 -12.57 1.34
C LEU A 250 -3.96 -12.17 2.37
N THR A 251 -3.68 -13.07 3.30
CA THR A 251 -2.59 -12.93 4.26
C THR A 251 -1.84 -14.26 4.38
N ALA A 252 -0.54 -14.25 4.15
CA ALA A 252 0.32 -15.41 4.40
C ALA A 252 0.96 -15.30 5.80
N ARG A 253 0.85 -16.36 6.57
CA ARG A 253 1.47 -16.48 7.90
C ARG A 253 2.56 -17.55 7.87
N SER A 254 3.61 -17.33 8.66
CA SER A 254 4.73 -18.27 8.82
C SER A 254 5.21 -18.34 10.27
N GLY A 255 5.84 -19.46 10.65
CA GLY A 255 6.36 -19.66 12.01
C GLY A 255 6.10 -21.08 12.49
N SER A 256 5.27 -21.29 13.51
CA SER A 256 4.87 -22.62 14.01
C SER A 256 4.12 -23.45 12.97
N GLY A 257 3.58 -22.81 11.94
CA GLY A 257 3.00 -23.39 10.73
C GLY A 257 2.93 -22.31 9.65
N ASN A 258 2.77 -22.76 8.39
CA ASN A 258 2.55 -21.86 7.26
C ASN A 258 1.10 -21.95 6.81
N ALA A 259 0.43 -20.81 6.68
CA ALA A 259 -0.94 -20.74 6.24
C ALA A 259 -1.19 -19.54 5.34
N ILE A 260 -2.21 -19.67 4.49
CA ILE A 260 -2.80 -18.55 3.76
C ILE A 260 -4.23 -18.38 4.31
N ILE A 261 -4.53 -17.16 4.72
CA ILE A 261 -5.89 -16.77 5.12
C ILE A 261 -6.45 -15.94 3.97
N ALA A 262 -7.60 -16.35 3.43
CA ALA A 262 -8.33 -15.62 2.41
C ALA A 262 -9.68 -15.19 2.98
N VAL A 263 -10.01 -13.90 2.83
CA VAL A 263 -11.25 -13.31 3.35
C VAL A 263 -11.97 -12.60 2.22
N GLU A 264 -13.22 -12.93 1.97
CA GLU A 264 -14.09 -12.16 1.08
C GLU A 264 -14.67 -10.96 1.85
N THR A 265 -14.57 -9.74 1.30
CA THR A 265 -14.86 -8.51 2.04
C THR A 265 -15.95 -7.62 1.42
N GLU A 266 -16.51 -7.98 0.27
CA GLU A 266 -17.43 -7.11 -0.48
C GLU A 266 -18.83 -7.70 -0.69
N ASN A 267 -19.17 -8.78 0.04
CA ASN A 267 -20.47 -9.47 -0.05
C ASN A 267 -20.81 -9.99 -1.47
N LYS A 268 -19.80 -10.51 -2.16
CA LYS A 268 -19.96 -11.11 -3.48
C LYS A 268 -19.08 -12.36 -3.63
N SER A 269 -19.42 -13.24 -4.55
CA SER A 269 -18.55 -14.40 -4.81
C SER A 269 -17.22 -13.95 -5.40
N GLY A 270 -16.14 -14.59 -4.97
CA GLY A 270 -14.79 -14.43 -5.48
C GLY A 270 -14.21 -15.76 -5.97
N VAL A 271 -13.04 -15.67 -6.58
CA VAL A 271 -12.26 -16.83 -7.04
C VAL A 271 -10.85 -16.73 -6.50
N LEU A 272 -10.36 -17.83 -5.92
CA LEU A 272 -8.98 -18.00 -5.49
C LEU A 272 -8.34 -19.13 -6.31
N VAL A 273 -7.15 -18.91 -6.86
CA VAL A 273 -6.44 -19.92 -7.64
C VAL A 273 -5.28 -20.47 -6.81
N LEU A 274 -5.41 -21.75 -6.45
CA LEU A 274 -4.42 -22.46 -5.64
C LEU A 274 -3.31 -23.05 -6.52
N ASP A 275 -2.08 -22.98 -6.05
CA ASP A 275 -0.87 -23.50 -6.69
C ASP A 275 -0.52 -24.95 -6.27
N GLY A 276 -1.50 -25.71 -5.78
CA GLY A 276 -1.42 -27.09 -5.32
C GLY A 276 -2.60 -27.47 -4.44
N ALA A 277 -2.48 -28.60 -3.74
CA ALA A 277 -3.47 -29.07 -2.79
C ALA A 277 -3.31 -28.38 -1.43
N TYR A 278 -4.43 -27.91 -0.87
CA TYR A 278 -4.47 -27.24 0.43
C TYR A 278 -5.58 -27.87 1.30
N LYS A 279 -5.24 -28.12 2.56
CA LYS A 279 -6.24 -28.44 3.57
C LYS A 279 -6.88 -27.16 4.09
N GLU A 280 -8.19 -27.02 3.95
CA GLU A 280 -8.98 -25.94 4.53
C GLU A 280 -9.33 -26.31 5.98
N MET A 281 -8.83 -25.53 6.94
CA MET A 281 -8.81 -25.88 8.37
C MET A 281 -10.17 -25.77 9.07
N LEU A 282 -11.06 -24.91 8.59
CA LEU A 282 -12.37 -24.70 9.21
C LEU A 282 -13.33 -25.83 8.86
N SER A 283 -13.34 -26.28 7.61
CA SER A 283 -14.21 -27.36 7.09
C SER A 283 -13.54 -28.73 7.06
N GLY A 284 -12.21 -28.81 7.06
CA GLY A 284 -11.41 -30.03 6.90
C GLY A 284 -11.33 -30.57 5.47
N ARG A 285 -11.86 -29.84 4.47
CA ARG A 285 -11.81 -30.24 3.06
C ARG A 285 -10.42 -30.01 2.47
N THR A 286 -10.02 -30.82 1.49
CA THR A 286 -8.91 -30.52 0.61
C THR A 286 -9.41 -29.74 -0.59
N LEU A 287 -8.76 -28.63 -0.91
CA LEU A 287 -9.05 -27.73 -2.02
C LEU A 287 -7.87 -27.67 -2.96
N GLU A 288 -8.12 -27.60 -4.27
CA GLU A 288 -7.10 -27.52 -5.31
C GLU A 288 -7.61 -26.74 -6.52
N GLY A 289 -6.69 -26.08 -7.24
CA GLY A 289 -6.99 -25.34 -8.47
C GLY A 289 -7.84 -24.10 -8.24
N SER A 290 -8.87 -23.90 -9.06
CA SER A 290 -9.74 -22.72 -8.96
C SER A 290 -10.87 -22.96 -7.95
N VAL A 291 -10.89 -22.18 -6.88
CA VAL A 291 -11.83 -22.32 -5.76
C VAL A 291 -12.77 -21.11 -5.74
N SER A 292 -14.06 -21.36 -5.70
CA SER A 292 -15.06 -20.31 -5.46
C SER A 292 -15.13 -20.00 -3.96
N VAL A 293 -15.06 -18.72 -3.63
CA VAL A 293 -15.20 -18.19 -2.26
C VAL A 293 -16.53 -17.48 -2.18
N ALA A 294 -17.36 -17.87 -1.22
CA ALA A 294 -18.70 -17.32 -1.05
C ALA A 294 -18.63 -15.89 -0.41
N PRO A 295 -19.73 -15.11 -0.50
CA PRO A 295 -19.82 -13.84 0.22
C PRO A 295 -19.49 -13.96 1.71
N TYR A 296 -18.55 -13.13 2.19
CA TYR A 296 -18.02 -13.11 3.56
C TYR A 296 -17.39 -14.42 4.05
N GLU A 297 -17.07 -15.35 3.14
CA GLU A 297 -16.37 -16.58 3.51
C GLU A 297 -14.93 -16.30 3.92
N VAL A 298 -14.47 -17.04 4.91
CA VAL A 298 -13.08 -17.09 5.36
C VAL A 298 -12.53 -18.48 5.10
N LEU A 299 -11.40 -18.57 4.43
CA LEU A 299 -10.65 -19.81 4.23
C LEU A 299 -9.32 -19.73 4.97
N VAL A 300 -8.97 -20.78 5.72
CA VAL A 300 -7.68 -20.94 6.38
C VAL A 300 -6.98 -22.15 5.75
N LEU A 301 -6.02 -21.88 4.88
CA LEU A 301 -5.43 -22.83 3.97
C LEU A 301 -4.02 -23.22 4.39
N VAL A 302 -3.76 -24.53 4.54
CA VAL A 302 -2.45 -25.10 4.81
C VAL A 302 -2.06 -25.98 3.63
N LYS A 303 -0.92 -25.74 3.01
CA LYS A 303 -0.44 -26.50 1.85
C LYS A 303 -0.11 -27.93 2.29
N GLU A 304 -0.60 -28.93 1.57
CA GLU A 304 -0.34 -30.36 1.81
C GLU A 304 1.04 -30.82 1.31
#